data_7c826cbcea51774a498bd531d7ea4326
#
_entry.id   7c826cbcea51774a498bd531d7ea4326
#
_cell.length_a   1.000
_cell.length_b   1.000
_cell.length_c   1.000
_cell.angle_alpha   90.00
_cell.angle_beta   90.00
_cell.angle_gamma   90.00
#
_symmetry.space_group_name_H-M   'P 1'
#
loop_
_entity.id
_entity.type
_entity.pdbx_description
1 polymer ?
#
loop_
_entity_poly.entity_id
_entity_poly.type
_entity_poly.pdbx_seq_one_letter_code
_entity_poly.pdbx_strand_id
1 'polypeptide(L)'
;MTTKADYTEEEWNELVQAPITAGLMVMMSDAHVTSMMGEMKGMMNGMINQPLPEGAQELVGSLIEDIKAKSENKEKMEQPDMKGKDPETVMADMLGQLGSVASLLDEKCPEDEATGFKQWIMGVAETTAEAGREGGFLGIGSVRVSDKEKAAMQKISQTLGLTE
;
A
#
# COMPACT_ATOMS: atom_id res chain seq x y z
N MET A 1 2.17 -17.66 13.09
CA MET A 1 2.62 -16.32 12.67
C MET A 1 3.95 -16.47 11.97
N THR A 2 4.06 -15.91 10.80
CA THR A 2 5.29 -15.92 10.02
C THR A 2 6.20 -14.75 10.41
N THR A 3 7.48 -14.88 10.16
CA THR A 3 8.50 -13.88 10.46
C THR A 3 9.34 -13.64 9.19
N LYS A 4 10.19 -12.61 9.19
CA LYS A 4 11.11 -12.35 8.09
C LYS A 4 11.94 -13.57 7.67
N ALA A 5 12.24 -14.48 8.61
CA ALA A 5 13.04 -15.67 8.34
C ALA A 5 12.31 -16.73 7.50
N ASP A 6 10.99 -16.64 7.37
CA ASP A 6 10.16 -17.57 6.59
C ASP A 6 10.09 -17.16 5.10
N TYR A 7 10.67 -16.01 4.73
CA TYR A 7 10.69 -15.45 3.39
C TYR A 7 12.10 -15.36 2.85
N THR A 8 12.26 -15.53 1.54
CA THR A 8 13.48 -15.14 0.84
C THR A 8 13.64 -13.62 0.84
N GLU A 9 14.81 -13.13 0.52
CA GLU A 9 15.05 -11.67 0.42
C GLU A 9 14.16 -11.03 -0.67
N GLU A 10 13.94 -11.72 -1.79
CA GLU A 10 13.06 -11.26 -2.86
C GLU A 10 11.61 -11.18 -2.40
N GLU A 11 11.08 -12.26 -1.80
CA GLU A 11 9.72 -12.29 -1.24
C GLU A 11 9.50 -11.22 -0.16
N TRP A 12 10.49 -11.03 0.72
CA TRP A 12 10.41 -9.99 1.74
C TRP A 12 10.36 -8.58 1.14
N ASN A 13 11.15 -8.33 0.09
CA ASN A 13 11.09 -7.07 -0.63
C ASN A 13 9.75 -6.85 -1.32
N GLU A 14 9.11 -7.89 -1.86
CA GLU A 14 7.75 -7.81 -2.40
C GLU A 14 6.74 -7.40 -1.32
N LEU A 15 6.82 -7.99 -0.12
CA LEU A 15 5.97 -7.61 1.01
C LEU A 15 6.19 -6.16 1.43
N VAL A 16 7.44 -5.68 1.48
CA VAL A 16 7.79 -4.29 1.80
C VAL A 16 7.23 -3.31 0.76
N GLN A 17 7.25 -3.69 -0.52
CA GLN A 17 6.75 -2.84 -1.60
C GLN A 17 5.23 -2.78 -1.68
N ALA A 18 4.51 -3.80 -1.23
CA ALA A 18 3.07 -3.92 -1.42
C ALA A 18 2.27 -2.70 -0.91
N PRO A 19 2.45 -2.19 0.32
CA PRO A 19 1.73 -1.01 0.80
C PRO A 19 2.11 0.26 0.01
N ILE A 20 3.37 0.38 -0.42
CA ILE A 20 3.84 1.50 -1.26
C ILE A 20 3.14 1.45 -2.62
N THR A 21 3.08 0.27 -3.23
CA THR A 21 2.39 0.04 -4.51
C THR A 21 0.91 0.40 -4.41
N ALA A 22 0.22 -0.02 -3.36
CA ALA A 22 -1.19 0.30 -3.14
C ALA A 22 -1.42 1.81 -2.98
N GLY A 23 -0.60 2.50 -2.18
CA GLY A 23 -0.68 3.95 -2.02
C GLY A 23 -0.39 4.71 -3.33
N LEU A 24 0.64 4.31 -4.08
CA LEU A 24 0.97 4.90 -5.38
C LEU A 24 -0.16 4.72 -6.41
N MET A 25 -0.82 3.57 -6.43
CA MET A 25 -1.98 3.32 -7.31
C MET A 25 -3.11 4.32 -7.04
N VAL A 26 -3.40 4.60 -5.76
CA VAL A 26 -4.40 5.61 -5.38
C VAL A 26 -3.96 6.99 -5.85
N MET A 27 -2.72 7.40 -5.55
CA MET A 27 -2.16 8.69 -5.97
C MET A 27 -2.19 8.90 -7.49
N MET A 28 -1.91 7.85 -8.26
CA MET A 28 -1.88 7.92 -9.73
C MET A 28 -3.28 7.88 -10.35
N SER A 29 -4.28 7.38 -9.65
CA SER A 29 -5.64 7.23 -10.18
C SER A 29 -6.33 8.57 -10.43
N ASP A 30 -6.03 9.57 -9.61
CA ASP A 30 -6.56 10.93 -9.76
C ASP A 30 -5.46 11.97 -9.53
N ALA A 31 -4.57 12.10 -10.50
CA ALA A 31 -3.37 12.92 -10.44
C ALA A 31 -3.70 14.44 -10.38
N HIS A 32 -4.15 14.93 -9.25
CA HIS A 32 -4.17 16.33 -8.93
C HIS A 32 -2.89 16.74 -8.20
N VAL A 33 -2.02 17.46 -8.89
CA VAL A 33 -0.69 17.90 -8.41
C VAL A 33 -0.72 18.61 -7.04
N THR A 34 -1.86 19.17 -6.66
CA THR A 34 -2.04 19.89 -5.38
C THR A 34 -2.15 18.98 -4.16
N SER A 35 -2.48 17.71 -4.33
CA SER A 35 -2.68 16.74 -3.25
C SER A 35 -1.48 15.79 -3.03
N MET A 36 -0.59 15.70 -4.00
CA MET A 36 0.50 14.70 -4.02
C MET A 36 1.33 14.68 -2.72
N MET A 37 1.66 15.83 -2.14
CA MET A 37 2.44 15.87 -0.90
C MET A 37 1.61 15.41 0.32
N GLY A 38 0.31 15.72 0.33
CA GLY A 38 -0.63 15.23 1.35
C GLY A 38 -0.80 13.72 1.26
N GLU A 39 -1.02 13.20 0.07
CA GLU A 39 -1.18 11.77 -0.20
C GLU A 39 0.08 10.96 0.15
N MET A 40 1.28 11.48 -0.22
CA MET A 40 2.55 10.87 0.18
C MET A 40 2.69 10.78 1.70
N LYS A 41 2.34 11.86 2.41
CA LYS A 41 2.33 11.87 3.87
C LYS A 41 1.29 10.90 4.43
N GLY A 42 0.10 10.83 3.83
CA GLY A 42 -0.95 9.89 4.18
C GLY A 42 -0.51 8.44 4.02
N MET A 43 0.11 8.12 2.89
CA MET A 43 0.67 6.80 2.62
C MET A 43 1.69 6.40 3.71
N MET A 44 2.65 7.26 4.02
CA MET A 44 3.64 7.01 5.07
C MET A 44 2.98 6.86 6.46
N ASN A 45 1.98 7.68 6.75
CA ASN A 45 1.23 7.59 8.00
C ASN A 45 0.43 6.29 8.08
N GLY A 46 -0.23 5.88 7.00
CA GLY A 46 -0.94 4.61 6.90
C GLY A 46 -0.02 3.40 7.09
N MET A 47 1.19 3.44 6.54
CA MET A 47 2.15 2.34 6.73
C MET A 47 2.65 2.22 8.18
N ILE A 48 2.86 3.34 8.87
CA ILE A 48 3.62 3.34 10.15
C ILE A 48 2.72 3.44 11.38
N ASN A 49 1.61 4.18 11.29
CA ASN A 49 0.84 4.60 12.45
C ASN A 49 -0.58 4.02 12.53
N GLN A 50 -1.05 3.31 11.51
CA GLN A 50 -2.33 2.62 11.65
C GLN A 50 -2.23 1.46 12.66
N PRO A 51 -3.33 1.06 13.31
CA PRO A 51 -3.32 -0.09 14.21
C PRO A 51 -2.82 -1.35 13.48
N LEU A 52 -2.01 -2.14 14.18
CA LEU A 52 -1.58 -3.44 13.64
C LEU A 52 -2.80 -4.34 13.46
N PRO A 53 -2.92 -5.00 12.31
CA PRO A 53 -4.07 -5.84 11.99
C PRO A 53 -4.12 -7.07 12.92
N GLU A 54 -5.32 -7.43 13.36
CA GLU A 54 -5.52 -8.66 14.10
C GLU A 54 -5.08 -9.87 13.25
N GLY A 55 -4.36 -10.80 13.84
CA GLY A 55 -3.79 -11.97 13.15
C GLY A 55 -2.40 -11.75 12.52
N ALA A 56 -2.03 -10.53 12.10
CA ALA A 56 -0.78 -10.25 11.39
C ALA A 56 0.16 -9.25 12.12
N GLN A 57 -0.02 -9.07 13.42
CA GLN A 57 0.73 -8.06 14.19
C GLN A 57 2.24 -8.25 14.12
N GLU A 58 2.72 -9.49 14.18
CA GLU A 58 4.16 -9.80 14.18
C GLU A 58 4.78 -9.57 12.82
N LEU A 59 4.13 -10.06 11.76
CA LEU A 59 4.58 -9.90 10.38
C LEU A 59 4.60 -8.42 9.96
N VAL A 60 3.49 -7.72 10.15
CA VAL A 60 3.37 -6.28 9.83
C VAL A 60 4.29 -5.44 10.70
N GLY A 61 4.41 -5.76 11.98
CA GLY A 61 5.32 -5.08 12.90
C GLY A 61 6.77 -5.17 12.44
N SER A 62 7.24 -6.36 12.09
CA SER A 62 8.60 -6.58 11.56
C SER A 62 8.84 -5.82 10.24
N LEU A 63 7.83 -5.75 9.39
CA LEU A 63 7.90 -5.03 8.13
C LEU A 63 7.98 -3.51 8.35
N ILE A 64 7.20 -2.97 9.27
CA ILE A 64 7.25 -1.55 9.65
C ILE A 64 8.63 -1.20 10.23
N GLU A 65 9.22 -2.07 11.06
CA GLU A 65 10.57 -1.87 11.60
C GLU A 65 11.62 -1.82 10.48
N ASP A 66 11.52 -2.71 9.49
CA ASP A 66 12.42 -2.73 8.33
C ASP A 66 12.27 -1.46 7.48
N ILE A 67 11.04 -1.00 7.23
CA ILE A 67 10.76 0.25 6.52
C ILE A 67 11.36 1.46 7.26
N LYS A 68 11.20 1.53 8.58
CA LYS A 68 11.77 2.59 9.41
C LYS A 68 13.30 2.58 9.35
N ALA A 69 13.92 1.41 9.51
CA ALA A 69 15.37 1.26 9.44
C ALA A 69 15.93 1.69 8.08
N LYS A 70 15.31 1.28 6.98
CA LYS A 70 15.69 1.71 5.63
C LYS A 70 15.54 3.22 5.44
N SER A 71 14.47 3.82 5.97
CA SER A 71 14.25 5.26 5.92
C SER A 71 15.30 6.05 6.72
N GLU A 72 15.66 5.60 7.92
CA GLU A 72 16.69 6.21 8.76
C GLU A 72 18.09 6.13 8.12
N ASN A 73 18.40 5.00 7.50
CA ASN A 73 19.66 4.77 6.78
C ASN A 73 19.70 5.48 5.42
N LYS A 74 18.62 6.17 5.01
CA LYS A 74 18.46 6.79 3.68
C LYS A 74 18.66 5.79 2.53
N GLU A 75 18.35 4.54 2.77
CA GLU A 75 18.32 3.51 1.74
C GLU A 75 17.14 3.78 0.80
N LYS A 76 17.38 3.60 -0.50
CA LYS A 76 16.30 3.71 -1.47
C LYS A 76 15.38 2.50 -1.33
N MET A 77 14.13 2.75 -0.96
CA MET A 77 13.10 1.73 -1.14
C MET A 77 12.86 1.52 -2.63
N GLU A 78 12.83 0.29 -3.05
CA GLU A 78 12.47 -0.05 -4.41
C GLU A 78 11.04 0.43 -4.68
N GLN A 79 10.87 1.08 -5.82
CA GLN A 79 9.57 1.55 -6.27
C GLN A 79 9.21 0.82 -7.56
N PRO A 80 7.91 0.68 -7.86
CA PRO A 80 7.48 0.12 -9.14
C PRO A 80 8.16 0.82 -10.30
N ASP A 81 8.62 0.05 -11.30
CA ASP A 81 9.25 0.61 -12.50
C ASP A 81 8.21 1.27 -13.41
N MET A 82 8.19 2.58 -13.35
CA MET A 82 7.28 3.43 -14.16
C MET A 82 7.98 4.02 -15.40
N LYS A 83 9.30 3.80 -15.54
CA LYS A 83 10.08 4.50 -16.54
C LYS A 83 9.74 4.04 -17.96
N GLY A 84 9.27 4.96 -18.78
CA GLY A 84 8.99 4.71 -20.18
C GLY A 84 7.71 3.91 -20.46
N LYS A 85 6.89 3.67 -19.44
CA LYS A 85 5.60 2.98 -19.55
C LYS A 85 4.46 3.98 -19.55
N ASP A 86 3.38 3.65 -20.26
CA ASP A 86 2.13 4.41 -20.16
C ASP A 86 1.41 4.12 -18.83
N PRO A 87 0.54 5.04 -18.36
CA PRO A 87 -0.12 4.90 -17.07
C PRO A 87 -0.96 3.61 -16.91
N GLU A 88 -1.54 3.12 -18.00
CA GLU A 88 -2.37 1.91 -17.97
C GLU A 88 -1.49 0.66 -17.75
N THR A 89 -0.36 0.57 -18.44
CA THR A 89 0.63 -0.49 -18.26
C THR A 89 1.20 -0.47 -16.84
N VAL A 90 1.55 0.72 -16.31
CA VAL A 90 2.06 0.85 -14.93
C VAL A 90 1.01 0.35 -13.93
N MET A 91 -0.25 0.72 -14.11
CA MET A 91 -1.34 0.29 -13.22
C MET A 91 -1.55 -1.23 -13.28
N ALA A 92 -1.46 -1.82 -14.47
CA ALA A 92 -1.57 -3.28 -14.65
C ALA A 92 -0.40 -4.02 -13.98
N ASP A 93 0.83 -3.52 -14.11
CA ASP A 93 2.01 -4.08 -13.46
C ASP A 93 1.90 -4.03 -11.94
N MET A 94 1.43 -2.89 -11.40
CA MET A 94 1.20 -2.73 -9.95
C MET A 94 0.14 -3.70 -9.42
N LEU A 95 -0.96 -3.90 -10.16
CA LEU A 95 -1.97 -4.91 -9.81
C LEU A 95 -1.38 -6.33 -9.85
N GLY A 96 -0.54 -6.62 -10.85
CA GLY A 96 0.18 -7.89 -10.94
C GLY A 96 1.06 -8.15 -9.71
N GLN A 97 1.81 -7.14 -9.25
CA GLN A 97 2.63 -7.23 -8.04
C GLN A 97 1.78 -7.50 -6.78
N LEU A 98 0.66 -6.79 -6.61
CA LEU A 98 -0.24 -7.03 -5.48
C LEU A 98 -0.87 -8.42 -5.54
N GLY A 99 -1.17 -8.93 -6.73
CA GLY A 99 -1.65 -10.30 -6.93
C GLY A 99 -0.61 -11.36 -6.54
N SER A 100 0.67 -11.12 -6.88
CA SER A 100 1.78 -11.99 -6.45
C SER A 100 1.92 -12.02 -4.94
N VAL A 101 1.85 -10.84 -4.30
CA VAL A 101 1.89 -10.72 -2.83
C VAL A 101 0.70 -11.44 -2.19
N ALA A 102 -0.52 -11.28 -2.73
CA ALA A 102 -1.69 -11.98 -2.22
C ALA A 102 -1.50 -13.51 -2.26
N SER A 103 -0.98 -14.04 -3.39
CA SER A 103 -0.69 -15.46 -3.55
C SER A 103 0.40 -15.94 -2.60
N LEU A 104 1.46 -15.17 -2.42
CA LEU A 104 2.55 -15.46 -1.49
C LEU A 104 2.06 -15.57 -0.05
N LEU A 105 1.18 -14.63 0.36
CA LEU A 105 0.58 -14.65 1.69
C LEU A 105 -0.33 -15.88 1.88
N ASP A 106 -1.16 -16.21 0.88
CA ASP A 106 -2.06 -17.36 0.94
C ASP A 106 -1.30 -18.71 0.96
N GLU A 107 -0.10 -18.74 0.39
CA GLU A 107 0.76 -19.93 0.40
C GLU A 107 1.52 -20.12 1.73
N LYS A 108 2.02 -19.03 2.31
CA LYS A 108 2.96 -19.09 3.45
C LYS A 108 2.35 -18.78 4.79
N CYS A 109 1.26 -18.03 4.85
CA CYS A 109 0.64 -17.58 6.09
C CYS A 109 -0.61 -18.40 6.44
N PRO A 110 -0.94 -18.54 7.73
CA PRO A 110 -2.30 -18.87 8.15
C PRO A 110 -3.31 -17.86 7.59
N GLU A 111 -4.54 -18.29 7.38
CA GLU A 111 -5.60 -17.50 6.73
C GLU A 111 -5.88 -16.16 7.43
N ASP A 112 -5.87 -16.15 8.76
CA ASP A 112 -6.06 -14.96 9.58
C ASP A 112 -4.90 -13.95 9.43
N GLU A 113 -3.66 -14.44 9.35
CA GLU A 113 -2.47 -13.63 9.12
C GLU A 113 -2.45 -13.05 7.70
N ALA A 114 -2.74 -13.87 6.69
CA ALA A 114 -2.83 -13.43 5.30
C ALA A 114 -3.91 -12.35 5.14
N THR A 115 -5.09 -12.57 5.71
CA THR A 115 -6.20 -11.61 5.69
C THR A 115 -5.84 -10.32 6.40
N GLY A 116 -5.26 -10.40 7.59
CA GLY A 116 -4.83 -9.22 8.34
C GLY A 116 -3.80 -8.38 7.59
N PHE A 117 -2.82 -9.02 6.95
CA PHE A 117 -1.83 -8.31 6.13
C PHE A 117 -2.47 -7.61 4.92
N LYS A 118 -3.36 -8.29 4.19
CA LYS A 118 -4.10 -7.72 3.06
C LYS A 118 -4.97 -6.54 3.49
N GLN A 119 -5.64 -6.62 4.64
CA GLN A 119 -6.41 -5.52 5.22
C GLN A 119 -5.51 -4.33 5.59
N TRP A 120 -4.31 -4.58 6.08
CA TRP A 120 -3.35 -3.52 6.37
C TRP A 120 -2.92 -2.78 5.10
N ILE A 121 -2.67 -3.48 3.99
CA ILE A 121 -2.41 -2.86 2.68
C ILE A 121 -3.59 -1.96 2.25
N MET A 122 -4.81 -2.44 2.40
CA MET A 122 -6.02 -1.64 2.10
C MET A 122 -6.11 -0.39 2.98
N GLY A 123 -5.82 -0.50 4.26
CA GLY A 123 -5.78 0.65 5.18
C GLY A 123 -4.76 1.71 4.76
N VAL A 124 -3.62 1.31 4.18
CA VAL A 124 -2.65 2.26 3.58
C VAL A 124 -3.25 2.98 2.38
N ALA A 125 -3.92 2.26 1.49
CA ALA A 125 -4.58 2.86 0.32
C ALA A 125 -5.68 3.87 0.75
N GLU A 126 -6.51 3.51 1.72
CA GLU A 126 -7.56 4.36 2.27
C GLU A 126 -7.00 5.63 2.92
N THR A 127 -5.98 5.48 3.77
CA THR A 127 -5.32 6.63 4.43
C THR A 127 -4.66 7.55 3.42
N THR A 128 -4.14 7.01 2.31
CA THR A 128 -3.58 7.79 1.20
C THR A 128 -4.67 8.62 0.53
N ALA A 129 -5.79 8.01 0.16
CA ALA A 129 -6.93 8.69 -0.46
C ALA A 129 -7.53 9.79 0.44
N GLU A 130 -7.62 9.53 1.74
CA GLU A 130 -8.14 10.50 2.71
C GLU A 130 -7.22 11.69 2.90
N ALA A 131 -5.92 11.50 2.90
CA ALA A 131 -4.94 12.56 3.10
C ALA A 131 -4.88 13.56 1.94
N GLY A 132 -5.22 13.16 0.72
CA GLY A 132 -5.41 14.06 -0.42
C GLY A 132 -6.48 15.13 -0.17
N ARG A 133 -7.42 14.86 0.72
CA ARG A 133 -8.51 15.78 1.10
C ARG A 133 -8.08 16.89 2.04
N GLU A 134 -7.11 16.64 2.92
CA GLU A 134 -6.66 17.61 3.93
C GLU A 134 -5.81 18.74 3.35
N GLY A 135 -5.33 18.61 2.11
CA GLY A 135 -4.53 19.59 1.39
C GLY A 135 -5.31 20.84 0.88
N GLY A 136 -6.63 20.90 1.10
CA GLY A 136 -7.45 22.04 0.71
C GLY A 136 -7.16 23.29 1.57
N PHE A 137 -6.70 24.37 0.91
CA PHE A 137 -6.43 25.65 1.55
C PHE A 137 -7.71 26.20 2.21
N LEU A 138 -7.68 26.40 3.53
CA LEU A 138 -8.77 26.97 4.35
C LEU A 138 -10.03 26.10 4.57
N GLY A 139 -9.98 24.78 4.44
CA GLY A 139 -11.16 23.95 4.77
C GLY A 139 -12.38 24.15 3.85
N ILE A 140 -12.23 24.90 2.77
CA ILE A 140 -13.27 25.12 1.75
C ILE A 140 -12.98 24.20 0.58
N GLY A 141 -13.76 23.13 0.45
CA GLY A 141 -13.66 22.16 -0.62
C GLY A 141 -13.04 20.85 -0.19
N SER A 142 -13.55 20.23 0.89
CA SER A 142 -13.26 18.83 1.17
C SER A 142 -13.81 17.98 0.03
N VAL A 143 -12.99 17.74 -0.99
CA VAL A 143 -13.32 16.82 -2.05
C VAL A 143 -13.40 15.43 -1.41
N ARG A 144 -14.55 14.80 -1.47
CA ARG A 144 -14.71 13.38 -1.10
C ARG A 144 -13.71 12.59 -1.91
N VAL A 145 -13.24 11.44 -1.37
CA VAL A 145 -12.49 10.44 -2.15
C VAL A 145 -13.09 10.35 -3.53
N SER A 146 -12.32 10.62 -4.56
CA SER A 146 -12.82 10.71 -5.93
C SER A 146 -13.35 9.35 -6.40
N ASP A 147 -14.18 9.35 -7.43
CA ASP A 147 -14.68 8.09 -8.00
C ASP A 147 -13.54 7.27 -8.63
N LYS A 148 -12.48 7.92 -9.08
CA LYS A 148 -11.28 7.25 -9.61
C LYS A 148 -10.47 6.57 -8.50
N GLU A 149 -10.27 7.24 -7.37
CA GLU A 149 -9.63 6.66 -6.19
C GLU A 149 -10.42 5.49 -5.63
N LYS A 150 -11.75 5.60 -5.56
CA LYS A 150 -12.64 4.49 -5.17
C LYS A 150 -12.51 3.30 -6.12
N ALA A 151 -12.46 3.56 -7.44
CA ALA A 151 -12.28 2.51 -8.42
C ALA A 151 -10.90 1.84 -8.30
N ALA A 152 -9.85 2.61 -7.99
CA ALA A 152 -8.51 2.06 -7.73
C ALA A 152 -8.51 1.18 -6.46
N MET A 153 -9.08 1.66 -5.37
CA MET A 153 -9.21 0.90 -4.12
C MET A 153 -10.03 -0.38 -4.31
N GLN A 154 -11.09 -0.34 -5.10
CA GLN A 154 -11.87 -1.53 -5.44
C GLN A 154 -11.04 -2.56 -6.21
N LYS A 155 -10.25 -2.14 -7.18
CA LYS A 155 -9.33 -3.04 -7.91
C LYS A 155 -8.26 -3.64 -6.97
N ILE A 156 -7.70 -2.85 -6.07
CA ILE A 156 -6.75 -3.33 -5.06
C ILE A 156 -7.42 -4.39 -4.18
N SER A 157 -8.59 -4.11 -3.63
CA SER A 157 -9.36 -5.04 -2.79
C SER A 157 -9.65 -6.36 -3.52
N GLN A 158 -10.12 -6.30 -4.78
CA GLN A 158 -10.38 -7.48 -5.61
C GLN A 158 -9.11 -8.30 -5.84
N THR A 159 -7.98 -7.63 -6.16
CA THR A 159 -6.70 -8.28 -6.40
C THR A 159 -6.15 -8.96 -5.15
N LEU A 160 -6.37 -8.36 -3.99
CA LEU A 160 -5.99 -8.94 -2.70
C LEU A 160 -6.95 -10.03 -2.20
N GLY A 161 -8.09 -10.23 -2.88
CA GLY A 161 -9.10 -11.23 -2.47
C GLY A 161 -9.89 -10.83 -1.23
N LEU A 162 -10.05 -9.52 -0.97
CA LEU A 162 -10.79 -8.98 0.19
C LEU A 162 -12.25 -8.63 -0.11
N THR A 163 -12.74 -8.88 -1.31
CA THR A 163 -14.15 -8.64 -1.66
C THR A 163 -15.05 -9.70 -1.07
N GLU A 164 -16.11 -9.26 -0.41
CA GLU A 164 -17.26 -10.07 -0.07
C GLU A 164 -17.99 -10.59 -1.32
#